data_304e942bd48f6fcb0f0d56a834d712e2
#
_entry.id   304e942bd48f6fcb0f0d56a834d712e2
#
_cell.length_a   1.000
_cell.length_b   1.000
_cell.length_c   1.000
_cell.angle_alpha   90.00
_cell.angle_beta   90.00
_cell.angle_gamma   90.00
#
_symmetry.space_group_name_H-M   'P 1'
#
loop_
_entity.id
_entity.type
_entity.pdbx_description
1 polymer ?
#
loop_
_entity_poly.entity_id
_entity_poly.type
_entity_poly.pdbx_seq_one_letter_code
_entity_poly.pdbx_strand_id
1 'polypeptide(L)'
;MNSMTGFASKEITITPFGKICLEIRSTNHKFLEAVFHLPVGFLSLEDKIKKEVEAKIKRGRIVCVMNVLGSPTNSIFIDKRLLKNYISILRNIRELAHIQEGVRLDTLINLPGVLSLTEDRHSKSKIWPRLKTLVRNTLVDLVSMRKKEGQALYIYFKESAQALETNLGIIKTKFKKLIQEKVAELKTPEECSSFLKDTDITEEIERLAFHIRSFQKKLSKSGPIGKELDFIAQEMQREANTMGAKSCDAMVSSRVVQMKSQIEKIREQVQNIE
;
A
#
# COMPACT_ATOMS: atom_id res chain seq x y z
N MET A 1 11.82 -1.61 10.65
CA MET A 1 10.36 -1.56 10.43
C MET A 1 10.06 -0.67 9.24
N ASN A 2 9.25 -1.14 8.29
CA ASN A 2 8.78 -0.35 7.16
C ASN A 2 7.24 -0.34 7.16
N SER A 3 6.64 0.76 6.69
CA SER A 3 5.22 0.77 6.37
C SER A 3 4.94 0.04 5.05
N MET A 4 3.78 -0.55 4.89
CA MET A 4 3.30 -1.07 3.61
C MET A 4 2.66 0.02 2.74
N THR A 5 2.32 1.18 3.30
CA THR A 5 1.75 2.31 2.58
C THR A 5 2.85 3.25 2.08
N GLY A 6 2.58 3.94 1.00
CA GLY A 6 3.50 4.92 0.43
C GLY A 6 3.09 5.37 -0.96
N PHE A 7 3.64 6.48 -1.39
CA PHE A 7 3.45 7.07 -2.72
C PHE A 7 4.74 7.70 -3.20
N ALA A 8 5.03 7.57 -4.48
CA ALA A 8 6.10 8.28 -5.14
C ALA A 8 5.71 8.61 -6.57
N SER A 9 6.09 9.79 -7.04
CA SER A 9 5.88 10.24 -8.41
C SER A 9 7.15 10.87 -8.93
N LYS A 10 7.52 10.52 -10.15
CA LYS A 10 8.62 11.15 -10.90
C LYS A 10 8.27 11.31 -12.36
N GLU A 11 8.94 12.25 -12.97
CA GLU A 11 8.78 12.54 -14.38
C GLU A 11 10.12 12.64 -15.10
N ILE A 12 10.10 12.34 -16.39
CA ILE A 12 11.24 12.49 -17.28
C ILE A 12 10.78 12.89 -18.65
N THR A 13 11.53 13.75 -19.32
CA THR A 13 11.28 14.08 -20.75
C THR A 13 12.11 13.14 -21.63
N ILE A 14 11.44 12.44 -22.53
CA ILE A 14 12.06 11.52 -23.48
C ILE A 14 11.58 11.84 -24.90
N THR A 15 12.47 12.36 -25.74
CA THR A 15 12.20 12.57 -27.17
C THR A 15 12.09 11.20 -27.89
N PRO A 16 11.09 10.96 -28.76
CA PRO A 16 10.05 11.89 -29.22
C PRO A 16 8.74 11.83 -28.39
N PHE A 17 8.66 11.09 -27.30
CA PHE A 17 7.42 10.79 -26.54
C PHE A 17 6.95 11.94 -25.66
N GLY A 18 7.77 12.96 -25.43
CA GLY A 18 7.41 14.05 -24.53
C GLY A 18 7.72 13.72 -23.05
N LYS A 19 6.90 14.22 -22.16
CA LYS A 19 7.06 14.08 -20.72
C LYS A 19 6.34 12.83 -20.26
N ILE A 20 7.07 11.91 -19.64
CA ILE A 20 6.55 10.67 -19.04
C ILE A 20 6.50 10.88 -17.53
N CYS A 21 5.33 10.76 -16.95
CA CYS A 21 5.10 10.75 -15.49
C CYS A 21 4.85 9.32 -15.03
N LEU A 22 5.54 8.90 -13.98
CA LEU A 22 5.37 7.60 -13.36
C LEU A 22 4.98 7.79 -11.90
N GLU A 23 3.84 7.28 -11.53
CA GLU A 23 3.30 7.27 -10.17
C GLU A 23 3.24 5.84 -9.65
N ILE A 24 3.75 5.62 -8.45
CA ILE A 24 3.70 4.32 -7.80
C ILE A 24 3.10 4.51 -6.42
N ARG A 25 2.00 3.80 -6.16
CA ARG A 25 1.32 3.76 -4.88
C ARG A 25 1.43 2.36 -4.28
N SER A 26 1.75 2.29 -3.01
CA SER A 26 1.78 1.07 -2.21
C SER A 26 0.69 1.11 -1.15
N THR A 27 -0.05 0.02 -0.98
CA THR A 27 -1.07 -0.15 0.06
C THR A 27 -0.89 -1.50 0.74
N ASN A 28 -1.49 -1.65 1.94
CA ASN A 28 -1.43 -2.91 2.67
C ASN A 28 -2.08 -4.04 1.86
N HIS A 29 -1.37 -5.16 1.73
CA HIS A 29 -1.88 -6.40 1.16
C HIS A 29 -1.10 -7.60 1.69
N LYS A 30 -1.76 -8.77 1.77
CA LYS A 30 -1.18 -10.00 2.33
C LYS A 30 0.03 -10.50 1.54
N PHE A 31 -0.03 -10.40 0.21
CA PHE A 31 1.01 -10.81 -0.73
C PHE A 31 1.48 -9.61 -1.56
N LEU A 32 2.53 -9.79 -2.34
CA LEU A 32 2.87 -8.81 -3.36
C LEU A 32 1.89 -8.95 -4.53
N GLU A 33 1.12 -7.89 -4.78
CA GLU A 33 0.26 -7.73 -5.94
C GLU A 33 0.69 -6.48 -6.67
N ALA A 34 0.98 -6.57 -7.96
CA ALA A 34 1.37 -5.43 -8.78
C ALA A 34 0.37 -5.22 -9.90
N VAL A 35 -0.24 -4.03 -9.95
CA VAL A 35 -1.20 -3.60 -10.97
C VAL A 35 -0.58 -2.47 -11.77
N PHE A 36 -0.62 -2.58 -13.09
CA PHE A 36 0.00 -1.62 -14.00
C PHE A 36 -1.05 -0.97 -14.88
N HIS A 37 -1.09 0.35 -14.88
CA HIS A 37 -1.87 1.16 -15.81
C HIS A 37 -0.89 1.88 -16.74
N LEU A 38 -0.63 1.24 -17.88
CA LEU A 38 0.31 1.71 -18.89
C LEU A 38 -0.44 2.22 -20.11
N PRO A 39 0.01 3.31 -20.75
CA PRO A 39 -0.61 3.80 -21.99
C PRO A 39 -0.39 2.81 -23.14
N VAL A 40 -1.25 2.89 -24.15
CA VAL A 40 -1.16 2.07 -25.35
C VAL A 40 0.25 2.12 -25.93
N GLY A 41 0.79 0.95 -26.26
CA GLY A 41 2.14 0.79 -26.78
C GLY A 41 3.27 0.65 -25.75
N PHE A 42 3.00 0.84 -24.44
CA PHE A 42 3.97 0.55 -23.38
C PHE A 42 3.68 -0.77 -22.65
N LEU A 43 2.60 -1.47 -22.98
CA LEU A 43 2.21 -2.76 -22.39
C LEU A 43 3.32 -3.82 -22.51
N SER A 44 4.10 -3.82 -23.60
CA SER A 44 5.25 -4.72 -23.76
C SER A 44 6.37 -4.52 -22.73
N LEU A 45 6.34 -3.44 -21.94
CA LEU A 45 7.31 -3.14 -20.88
C LEU A 45 6.82 -3.55 -19.49
N GLU A 46 5.57 -4.00 -19.36
CA GLU A 46 4.96 -4.39 -18.10
C GLU A 46 5.80 -5.41 -17.32
N ASP A 47 6.17 -6.53 -17.96
CA ASP A 47 7.01 -7.55 -17.32
C ASP A 47 8.37 -7.04 -16.86
N LYS A 48 8.94 -6.08 -17.59
CA LYS A 48 10.22 -5.47 -17.24
C LYS A 48 10.07 -4.55 -16.02
N ILE A 49 8.98 -3.79 -15.95
CA ILE A 49 8.67 -2.91 -14.81
C ILE A 49 8.35 -3.78 -13.59
N LYS A 50 7.56 -4.84 -13.76
CA LYS A 50 7.21 -5.81 -12.72
C LYS A 50 8.45 -6.40 -12.06
N LYS A 51 9.45 -6.84 -12.83
CA LYS A 51 10.71 -7.36 -12.31
C LYS A 51 11.48 -6.33 -11.45
N GLU A 52 11.48 -5.04 -11.84
CA GLU A 52 12.12 -3.99 -11.02
C GLU A 52 11.34 -3.75 -9.72
N VAL A 53 10.01 -3.84 -9.73
CA VAL A 53 9.16 -3.74 -8.53
C VAL A 53 9.42 -4.91 -7.58
N GLU A 54 9.37 -6.15 -8.07
CA GLU A 54 9.57 -7.39 -7.30
C GLU A 54 10.98 -7.48 -6.68
N ALA A 55 11.97 -6.87 -7.33
CA ALA A 55 13.34 -6.78 -6.80
C ALA A 55 13.44 -5.91 -5.54
N LYS A 56 12.57 -4.91 -5.39
CA LYS A 56 12.64 -3.91 -4.31
C LYS A 56 11.57 -4.10 -3.24
N ILE A 57 10.39 -4.61 -3.60
CA ILE A 57 9.24 -4.73 -2.72
C ILE A 57 8.83 -6.20 -2.66
N LYS A 58 8.63 -6.71 -1.45
CA LYS A 58 8.30 -8.13 -1.22
C LYS A 58 6.84 -8.33 -0.81
N ARG A 59 6.16 -7.27 -0.33
CA ARG A 59 4.79 -7.35 0.16
C ARG A 59 4.05 -6.03 -0.06
N GLY A 60 2.72 -6.13 -0.19
CA GLY A 60 1.82 -5.00 -0.42
C GLY A 60 1.24 -5.00 -1.83
N ARG A 61 0.17 -4.25 -2.04
CA ARG A 61 -0.40 -3.99 -3.35
C ARG A 61 0.23 -2.73 -3.93
N ILE A 62 0.88 -2.89 -5.07
CA ILE A 62 1.55 -1.82 -5.81
C ILE A 62 0.71 -1.46 -7.02
N VAL A 63 0.29 -0.22 -7.11
CA VAL A 63 -0.36 0.34 -8.29
C VAL A 63 0.62 1.28 -8.96
N CYS A 64 0.97 0.96 -10.20
CA CYS A 64 1.90 1.71 -11.03
C CYS A 64 1.13 2.35 -12.18
N VAL A 65 1.06 3.68 -12.21
CA VAL A 65 0.39 4.44 -13.26
C VAL A 65 1.43 5.20 -14.04
N MET A 66 1.42 5.03 -15.36
CA MET A 66 2.28 5.77 -16.29
C MET A 66 1.42 6.66 -17.17
N ASN A 67 1.74 7.93 -17.20
CA ASN A 67 1.10 8.91 -18.06
C ASN A 67 2.15 9.51 -19.01
N VAL A 68 1.79 9.63 -20.28
CA VAL A 68 2.62 10.30 -21.29
C VAL A 68 1.94 11.64 -21.62
N LEU A 69 2.58 12.72 -21.22
CA LEU A 69 2.15 14.09 -21.45
C LEU A 69 2.91 14.64 -22.66
N GLY A 70 2.27 14.67 -23.79
CA GLY A 70 2.82 15.10 -25.08
C GLY A 70 2.12 14.37 -26.20
N SER A 71 2.01 14.99 -27.34
CA SER A 71 1.54 14.28 -28.52
C SER A 71 2.63 13.26 -28.88
N PRO A 72 2.33 11.95 -28.91
CA PRO A 72 3.21 11.09 -29.65
C PRO A 72 3.33 11.71 -31.03
N THR A 73 4.53 11.89 -31.52
CA THR A 73 4.73 12.21 -32.93
C THR A 73 4.18 11.03 -33.71
N ASN A 74 2.87 11.05 -33.94
CA ASN A 74 2.28 10.12 -34.88
C ASN A 74 2.95 10.41 -36.19
N SER A 75 3.92 9.61 -36.55
CA SER A 75 4.52 9.69 -37.88
C SER A 75 3.48 9.19 -38.86
N ILE A 76 3.09 10.06 -39.78
CA ILE A 76 2.25 9.68 -40.90
C ILE A 76 3.09 8.76 -41.75
N PHE A 77 2.71 7.51 -41.81
CA PHE A 77 3.32 6.52 -42.70
C PHE A 77 2.53 6.44 -43.99
N ILE A 78 3.23 6.51 -45.11
CA ILE A 78 2.68 6.33 -46.44
C ILE A 78 3.13 4.96 -46.93
N ASP A 79 2.20 4.02 -47.10
CA ASP A 79 2.50 2.76 -47.76
C ASP A 79 2.69 2.96 -49.27
N LYS A 80 3.94 3.19 -49.64
CA LYS A 80 4.33 3.45 -51.02
C LYS A 80 4.02 2.26 -51.94
N ARG A 81 4.02 1.03 -51.45
CA ARG A 81 3.71 -0.16 -52.23
C ARG A 81 2.25 -0.25 -52.52
N LEU A 82 1.43 -0.08 -51.51
CA LEU A 82 -0.03 -0.07 -51.63
C LEU A 82 -0.50 1.09 -52.51
N LEU A 83 0.08 2.28 -52.35
CA LEU A 83 -0.21 3.45 -53.17
C LEU A 83 0.09 3.18 -54.67
N LYS A 84 1.24 2.56 -54.99
CA LYS A 84 1.56 2.17 -56.37
C LYS A 84 0.53 1.18 -56.95
N ASN A 85 0.11 0.22 -56.17
CA ASN A 85 -0.89 -0.76 -56.55
C ASN A 85 -2.25 -0.08 -56.87
N TYR A 86 -2.68 0.82 -56.00
CA TYR A 86 -3.92 1.59 -56.23
C TYR A 86 -3.84 2.45 -57.50
N ILE A 87 -2.73 3.15 -57.76
CA ILE A 87 -2.53 3.94 -58.96
C ILE A 87 -2.61 3.05 -60.21
N SER A 88 -2.01 1.89 -60.18
CA SER A 88 -2.07 0.92 -61.30
C SER A 88 -3.51 0.46 -61.59
N ILE A 89 -4.24 0.06 -60.54
CA ILE A 89 -5.65 -0.35 -60.64
C ILE A 89 -6.54 0.78 -61.18
N LEU A 90 -6.39 1.97 -60.62
CA LEU A 90 -7.17 3.14 -61.05
C LEU A 90 -6.90 3.52 -62.51
N ARG A 91 -5.66 3.36 -63.02
CA ARG A 91 -5.33 3.56 -64.44
C ARG A 91 -6.04 2.53 -65.31
N ASN A 92 -6.01 1.26 -64.94
CA ASN A 92 -6.70 0.20 -65.64
C ASN A 92 -8.22 0.43 -65.72
N ILE A 93 -8.84 0.83 -64.60
CA ILE A 93 -10.28 1.17 -64.54
C ILE A 93 -10.58 2.34 -65.44
N ARG A 94 -9.73 3.37 -65.45
CA ARG A 94 -9.88 4.52 -66.30
C ARG A 94 -9.87 4.16 -67.80
N GLU A 95 -8.95 3.30 -68.18
CA GLU A 95 -8.85 2.80 -69.59
C GLU A 95 -10.07 1.97 -69.96
N LEU A 96 -10.48 1.04 -69.13
CA LEU A 96 -11.64 0.19 -69.38
C LEU A 96 -12.97 0.92 -69.44
N ALA A 97 -13.13 1.96 -68.60
CA ALA A 97 -14.35 2.71 -68.51
C ALA A 97 -14.38 3.97 -69.43
N HIS A 98 -13.30 4.19 -70.22
CA HIS A 98 -13.13 5.37 -71.08
C HIS A 98 -13.30 6.73 -70.35
N ILE A 99 -12.90 6.81 -69.08
CA ILE A 99 -12.99 8.02 -68.25
C ILE A 99 -11.81 8.92 -68.59
N GLN A 100 -12.09 10.20 -68.88
CA GLN A 100 -11.03 11.18 -69.21
C GLN A 100 -10.44 11.92 -67.98
N GLU A 101 -11.08 11.83 -66.82
CA GLU A 101 -10.60 12.48 -65.62
C GLU A 101 -9.33 11.82 -65.07
N GLY A 102 -8.39 12.68 -64.58
CA GLY A 102 -7.17 12.18 -63.90
C GLY A 102 -7.44 11.78 -62.47
N VAL A 103 -6.63 10.88 -61.97
CA VAL A 103 -6.69 10.48 -60.53
C VAL A 103 -6.25 11.65 -59.66
N ARG A 104 -7.15 12.12 -58.82
CA ARG A 104 -6.90 13.29 -57.92
C ARG A 104 -6.16 12.82 -56.67
N LEU A 105 -5.37 13.76 -56.09
CA LEU A 105 -4.58 13.48 -54.87
C LEU A 105 -5.48 13.20 -53.67
N ASP A 106 -6.57 13.93 -53.53
CA ASP A 106 -7.56 13.73 -52.45
C ASP A 106 -8.18 12.32 -52.48
N THR A 107 -8.42 11.76 -53.67
CA THR A 107 -8.86 10.38 -53.79
C THR A 107 -7.80 9.40 -53.32
N LEU A 108 -6.54 9.62 -53.68
CA LEU A 108 -5.44 8.72 -53.27
C LEU A 108 -5.17 8.70 -51.79
N ILE A 109 -5.27 9.84 -51.12
CA ILE A 109 -5.03 9.97 -49.64
C ILE A 109 -6.14 9.27 -48.85
N ASN A 110 -7.38 9.25 -49.39
CA ASN A 110 -8.54 8.65 -48.73
C ASN A 110 -8.69 7.17 -48.99
N LEU A 111 -7.82 6.55 -49.81
CA LEU A 111 -7.85 5.10 -50.03
C LEU A 111 -7.39 4.34 -48.78
N PRO A 112 -8.09 3.24 -48.44
CA PRO A 112 -7.79 2.47 -47.24
C PRO A 112 -6.33 2.00 -47.17
N GLY A 113 -5.65 2.28 -46.06
CA GLY A 113 -4.30 1.81 -45.78
C GLY A 113 -3.16 2.60 -46.45
N VAL A 114 -3.45 3.60 -47.32
CA VAL A 114 -2.43 4.44 -47.96
C VAL A 114 -1.76 5.35 -46.96
N LEU A 115 -2.56 5.96 -46.12
CA LEU A 115 -2.09 6.76 -44.95
C LEU A 115 -2.43 6.00 -43.70
N SER A 116 -1.44 5.76 -42.89
CA SER A 116 -1.62 5.21 -41.55
C SER A 116 -0.83 6.03 -40.52
N LEU A 117 -1.43 6.22 -39.36
CA LEU A 117 -0.73 6.72 -38.20
C LEU A 117 0.03 5.52 -37.59
N THR A 118 1.31 5.44 -37.88
CA THR A 118 2.14 4.38 -37.27
C THR A 118 2.71 4.87 -35.97
N GLU A 119 2.38 4.16 -34.91
CA GLU A 119 3.19 4.21 -33.70
C GLU A 119 4.52 3.51 -33.97
N ASP A 120 5.61 4.23 -33.88
CA ASP A 120 6.96 3.68 -34.07
C ASP A 120 7.28 2.63 -33.00
N ARG A 121 6.97 1.36 -33.30
CA ARG A 121 7.22 0.21 -32.40
C ARG A 121 8.72 0.02 -32.12
N HIS A 122 9.61 0.41 -33.04
CA HIS A 122 11.05 0.28 -32.87
C HIS A 122 11.63 1.34 -31.91
N SER A 123 11.02 2.48 -31.81
CA SER A 123 11.45 3.53 -30.86
C SER A 123 11.18 3.12 -29.40
N LYS A 124 10.12 2.32 -29.15
CA LYS A 124 9.71 1.93 -27.80
C LYS A 124 10.71 1.02 -27.09
N SER A 125 11.40 0.12 -27.81
CA SER A 125 12.45 -0.72 -27.21
C SER A 125 13.69 0.09 -26.78
N LYS A 126 13.98 1.18 -27.48
CA LYS A 126 15.13 2.07 -27.20
C LYS A 126 14.91 2.95 -25.96
N ILE A 127 13.68 3.09 -25.51
CA ILE A 127 13.33 3.91 -24.33
C ILE A 127 13.63 3.19 -23.02
N TRP A 128 13.63 1.86 -23.04
CA TRP A 128 13.73 1.07 -21.81
C TRP A 128 14.88 1.52 -20.86
N PRO A 129 16.10 1.81 -21.30
CA PRO A 129 17.15 2.24 -20.38
C PRO A 129 16.80 3.50 -19.58
N ARG A 130 16.19 4.51 -20.23
CA ARG A 130 15.77 5.76 -19.58
C ARG A 130 14.56 5.51 -18.69
N LEU A 131 13.58 4.73 -19.15
CA LEU A 131 12.41 4.36 -18.37
C LEU A 131 12.79 3.51 -17.16
N LYS A 132 13.74 2.59 -17.30
CA LYS A 132 14.29 1.80 -16.19
C LYS A 132 14.87 2.70 -15.10
N THR A 133 15.61 3.74 -15.48
CA THR A 133 16.13 4.73 -14.53
C THR A 133 15.00 5.46 -13.81
N LEU A 134 13.97 5.90 -14.53
CA LEU A 134 12.77 6.53 -13.93
C LEU A 134 12.10 5.59 -12.93
N VAL A 135 11.82 4.34 -13.33
CA VAL A 135 11.19 3.31 -12.46
C VAL A 135 12.02 3.08 -11.20
N ARG A 136 13.34 2.89 -11.35
CA ARG A 136 14.25 2.67 -10.21
C ARG A 136 14.28 3.85 -9.25
N ASN A 137 14.35 5.06 -9.77
CA ASN A 137 14.37 6.27 -8.95
C ASN A 137 13.04 6.49 -8.22
N THR A 138 11.91 6.22 -8.87
CA THR A 138 10.58 6.28 -8.23
C THR A 138 10.45 5.22 -7.14
N LEU A 139 10.94 3.99 -7.38
CA LEU A 139 10.95 2.93 -6.37
C LEU A 139 11.85 3.25 -5.18
N VAL A 140 12.99 3.90 -5.39
CA VAL A 140 13.87 4.35 -4.30
C VAL A 140 13.15 5.35 -3.41
N ASP A 141 12.44 6.32 -4.00
CA ASP A 141 11.68 7.30 -3.24
C ASP A 141 10.51 6.65 -2.48
N LEU A 142 9.80 5.71 -3.11
CA LEU A 142 8.74 4.94 -2.47
C LEU A 142 9.27 4.17 -1.24
N VAL A 143 10.38 3.46 -1.38
CA VAL A 143 11.00 2.71 -0.27
C VAL A 143 11.46 3.67 0.83
N SER A 144 12.02 4.84 0.46
CA SER A 144 12.40 5.87 1.43
C SER A 144 11.19 6.40 2.21
N MET A 145 10.07 6.66 1.53
CA MET A 145 8.83 7.10 2.17
C MET A 145 8.29 6.02 3.11
N ARG A 146 8.22 4.76 2.68
CA ARG A 146 7.80 3.61 3.52
C ARG A 146 8.67 3.47 4.77
N LYS A 147 9.98 3.72 4.65
CA LYS A 147 10.91 3.69 5.78
C LYS A 147 10.66 4.84 6.76
N LYS A 148 10.44 6.06 6.26
CA LYS A 148 10.11 7.23 7.11
C LYS A 148 8.81 7.02 7.88
N GLU A 149 7.77 6.54 7.19
CA GLU A 149 6.48 6.22 7.80
C GLU A 149 6.61 5.07 8.82
N GLY A 150 7.39 4.05 8.51
CA GLY A 150 7.70 2.96 9.44
C GLY A 150 8.43 3.44 10.70
N GLN A 151 9.30 4.47 10.60
CA GLN A 151 9.92 5.10 11.76
C GLN A 151 8.92 5.87 12.62
N ALA A 152 7.99 6.60 12.00
CA ALA A 152 6.93 7.30 12.73
C ALA A 152 6.01 6.31 13.45
N LEU A 153 5.65 5.19 12.81
CA LEU A 153 4.88 4.11 13.44
C LEU A 153 5.63 3.46 14.61
N TYR A 154 6.94 3.28 14.49
CA TYR A 154 7.75 2.75 15.59
C TYR A 154 7.68 3.66 16.84
N ILE A 155 7.81 4.97 16.66
CA ILE A 155 7.69 5.96 17.75
C ILE A 155 6.29 5.90 18.35
N TYR A 156 5.25 5.91 17.52
CA TYR A 156 3.86 5.79 17.95
C TYR A 156 3.61 4.53 18.80
N PHE A 157 4.10 3.37 18.38
CA PHE A 157 3.94 2.13 19.13
C PHE A 157 4.68 2.16 20.47
N LYS A 158 5.88 2.72 20.50
CA LYS A 158 6.65 2.87 21.73
C LYS A 158 5.93 3.75 22.75
N GLU A 159 5.45 4.91 22.33
CA GLU A 159 4.70 5.84 23.17
C GLU A 159 3.37 5.24 23.64
N SER A 160 2.66 4.54 22.74
CA SER A 160 1.41 3.87 23.05
C SER A 160 1.60 2.74 24.07
N ALA A 161 2.65 1.94 23.93
CA ALA A 161 2.95 0.89 24.91
C ALA A 161 3.32 1.47 26.29
N GLN A 162 4.07 2.57 26.33
CA GLN A 162 4.40 3.27 27.57
C GLN A 162 3.15 3.85 28.25
N ALA A 163 2.23 4.42 27.49
CA ALA A 163 0.97 4.93 28.02
C ALA A 163 0.08 3.80 28.57
N LEU A 164 0.04 2.63 27.91
CA LEU A 164 -0.65 1.44 28.42
C LEU A 164 -0.04 0.96 29.74
N GLU A 165 1.29 0.91 29.84
CA GLU A 165 2.00 0.52 31.06
C GLU A 165 1.68 1.47 32.21
N THR A 166 1.68 2.79 31.98
CA THR A 166 1.32 3.82 32.96
C THR A 166 -0.12 3.65 33.45
N ASN A 167 -1.07 3.49 32.53
CA ASN A 167 -2.49 3.27 32.87
C ASN A 167 -2.68 1.99 33.67
N LEU A 168 -2.00 0.91 33.31
CA LEU A 168 -2.03 -0.34 34.04
C LEU A 168 -1.49 -0.21 35.48
N GLY A 169 -0.42 0.57 35.66
CA GLY A 169 0.12 0.89 36.97
C GLY A 169 -0.88 1.64 37.87
N ILE A 170 -1.63 2.59 37.30
CA ILE A 170 -2.70 3.31 38.02
C ILE A 170 -3.82 2.33 38.42
N ILE A 171 -4.26 1.48 37.49
CA ILE A 171 -5.27 0.46 37.77
C ILE A 171 -4.81 -0.48 38.88
N LYS A 172 -3.58 -1.01 38.79
CA LYS A 172 -3.01 -1.90 39.82
C LYS A 172 -3.02 -1.27 41.21
N THR A 173 -2.60 0.00 41.31
CA THR A 173 -2.55 0.73 42.60
C THR A 173 -3.97 0.95 43.14
N LYS A 174 -4.89 1.40 42.32
CA LYS A 174 -6.30 1.64 42.73
C LYS A 174 -6.99 0.35 43.13
N PHE A 175 -6.85 -0.70 42.32
CA PHE A 175 -7.44 -2.01 42.58
C PHE A 175 -6.95 -2.60 43.91
N LYS A 176 -5.63 -2.52 44.21
CA LYS A 176 -5.08 -2.99 45.47
C LYS A 176 -5.73 -2.30 46.66
N LYS A 177 -5.94 -0.98 46.59
CA LYS A 177 -6.64 -0.22 47.66
C LYS A 177 -8.09 -0.65 47.82
N LEU A 178 -8.81 -0.80 46.65
CA LEU A 178 -10.20 -1.22 46.67
C LEU A 178 -10.39 -2.61 47.33
N ILE A 179 -9.52 -3.57 46.99
CA ILE A 179 -9.57 -4.89 47.61
C ILE A 179 -9.32 -4.81 49.11
N GLN A 180 -8.33 -4.04 49.54
CA GLN A 180 -8.02 -3.85 50.99
C GLN A 180 -9.21 -3.24 51.75
N GLU A 181 -9.84 -2.19 51.18
CA GLU A 181 -11.01 -1.53 51.75
C GLU A 181 -12.20 -2.50 51.85
N LYS A 182 -12.51 -3.21 50.75
CA LYS A 182 -13.64 -4.14 50.70
C LYS A 182 -13.45 -5.36 51.59
N VAL A 183 -12.28 -5.98 51.62
CA VAL A 183 -12.00 -7.11 52.50
C VAL A 183 -12.10 -6.70 53.99
N ALA A 184 -11.74 -5.46 54.34
CA ALA A 184 -11.93 -4.93 55.72
C ALA A 184 -13.40 -4.70 56.10
N GLU A 185 -14.29 -4.48 55.14
CA GLU A 185 -15.73 -4.31 55.36
C GLU A 185 -16.48 -5.66 55.51
N LEU A 186 -15.98 -6.75 54.91
CA LEU A 186 -16.62 -8.07 54.90
C LEU A 186 -16.40 -8.79 56.21
N LYS A 187 -17.44 -9.45 56.72
CA LYS A 187 -17.43 -10.05 58.06
C LYS A 187 -17.13 -11.54 58.07
N THR A 188 -17.36 -12.25 56.94
CA THR A 188 -17.17 -13.68 56.85
C THR A 188 -16.13 -14.08 55.81
N PRO A 189 -15.38 -15.17 56.04
CA PRO A 189 -14.43 -15.69 55.04
C PRO A 189 -15.10 -16.12 53.75
N GLU A 190 -16.34 -16.61 53.79
CA GLU A 190 -17.10 -17.03 52.61
C GLU A 190 -17.46 -15.83 51.73
N GLU A 191 -17.92 -14.70 52.33
CA GLU A 191 -18.21 -13.44 51.60
C GLU A 191 -16.93 -12.90 50.90
N CYS A 192 -15.79 -12.91 51.62
CA CYS A 192 -14.51 -12.53 51.04
C CYS A 192 -14.11 -13.41 49.84
N SER A 193 -14.25 -14.74 49.98
CA SER A 193 -13.90 -15.68 48.91
C SER A 193 -14.79 -15.51 47.67
N SER A 194 -16.11 -15.35 47.87
CA SER A 194 -17.05 -15.09 46.76
C SER A 194 -16.74 -13.78 46.06
N PHE A 195 -16.56 -12.69 46.79
CA PHE A 195 -16.21 -11.38 46.25
C PHE A 195 -14.93 -11.40 45.43
N LEU A 196 -13.85 -11.99 45.95
CA LEU A 196 -12.58 -12.09 45.25
C LEU A 196 -12.68 -12.93 43.99
N LYS A 197 -13.45 -14.04 44.02
CA LYS A 197 -13.64 -14.89 42.86
C LYS A 197 -14.23 -14.16 41.65
N ASP A 198 -15.16 -13.23 41.91
CA ASP A 198 -15.90 -12.54 40.86
C ASP A 198 -15.22 -11.22 40.42
N THR A 199 -14.41 -10.61 41.28
CA THR A 199 -13.89 -9.25 41.06
C THR A 199 -12.36 -9.18 40.97
N ASP A 200 -11.64 -10.26 41.27
CA ASP A 200 -10.17 -10.22 41.20
C ASP A 200 -9.69 -10.15 39.74
N ILE A 201 -8.98 -9.07 39.44
CA ILE A 201 -8.34 -8.79 38.15
C ILE A 201 -6.82 -8.87 38.20
N THR A 202 -6.26 -9.43 39.27
CA THR A 202 -4.81 -9.46 39.49
C THR A 202 -4.10 -10.25 38.38
N GLU A 203 -4.68 -11.38 37.99
CA GLU A 203 -4.14 -12.23 36.91
C GLU A 203 -4.14 -11.48 35.57
N GLU A 204 -5.23 -10.81 35.23
CA GLU A 204 -5.37 -10.05 33.99
C GLU A 204 -4.38 -8.85 33.96
N ILE A 205 -4.15 -8.19 35.08
CA ILE A 205 -3.14 -7.14 35.21
C ILE A 205 -1.74 -7.68 34.94
N GLU A 206 -1.39 -8.84 35.49
CA GLU A 206 -0.06 -9.43 35.30
C GLU A 206 0.12 -9.94 33.86
N ARG A 207 -0.89 -10.58 33.28
CA ARG A 207 -0.90 -11.02 31.89
C ARG A 207 -0.78 -9.86 30.92
N LEU A 208 -1.57 -8.80 31.14
CA LEU A 208 -1.50 -7.61 30.31
C LEU A 208 -0.13 -6.91 30.41
N ALA A 209 0.45 -6.82 31.61
CA ALA A 209 1.81 -6.31 31.79
C ALA A 209 2.86 -7.14 31.05
N PHE A 210 2.72 -8.46 31.05
CA PHE A 210 3.57 -9.36 30.29
C PHE A 210 3.44 -9.12 28.76
N HIS A 211 2.22 -8.98 28.25
CA HIS A 211 1.98 -8.73 26.83
C HIS A 211 2.50 -7.35 26.39
N ILE A 212 2.34 -6.30 27.20
CA ILE A 212 2.92 -4.97 26.92
C ILE A 212 4.43 -5.04 26.80
N ARG A 213 5.12 -5.68 27.76
CA ARG A 213 6.59 -5.87 27.71
C ARG A 213 7.02 -6.72 26.51
N SER A 214 6.26 -7.74 26.17
CA SER A 214 6.51 -8.60 25.01
C SER A 214 6.38 -7.80 23.71
N PHE A 215 5.38 -6.92 23.61
CA PHE A 215 5.19 -6.00 22.49
C PHE A 215 6.37 -5.05 22.33
N GLN A 216 6.80 -4.38 23.42
CA GLN A 216 7.97 -3.49 23.44
C GLN A 216 9.25 -4.20 23.00
N LYS A 217 9.49 -5.42 23.53
CA LYS A 217 10.65 -6.26 23.17
C LYS A 217 10.62 -6.65 21.69
N LYS A 218 9.42 -6.91 21.15
CA LYS A 218 9.27 -7.29 19.73
C LYS A 218 9.51 -6.12 18.81
N LEU A 219 9.11 -4.91 19.16
CA LEU A 219 9.39 -3.69 18.40
C LEU A 219 10.88 -3.48 18.11
N SER A 220 11.76 -3.91 19.01
CA SER A 220 13.22 -3.76 18.88
C SER A 220 13.85 -4.78 17.93
N LYS A 221 13.11 -5.79 17.47
CA LYS A 221 13.63 -6.82 16.57
C LYS A 221 13.51 -6.42 15.10
N SER A 222 14.47 -6.91 14.30
CA SER A 222 14.44 -6.76 12.85
C SER A 222 13.65 -7.90 12.21
N GLY A 223 13.02 -7.63 11.04
CA GLY A 223 12.30 -8.62 10.25
C GLY A 223 10.78 -8.39 10.18
N PRO A 224 10.03 -9.32 9.60
CA PRO A 224 8.58 -9.23 9.43
C PRO A 224 7.85 -9.49 10.76
N ILE A 225 7.72 -8.44 11.57
CA ILE A 225 7.19 -8.51 12.94
C ILE A 225 5.68 -8.27 13.04
N GLY A 226 5.02 -7.79 11.96
CA GLY A 226 3.62 -7.35 12.00
C GLY A 226 2.64 -8.38 12.52
N LYS A 227 2.72 -9.65 12.06
CA LYS A 227 1.82 -10.72 12.54
C LYS A 227 1.99 -11.02 14.01
N GLU A 228 3.23 -11.01 14.52
CA GLU A 228 3.49 -11.29 15.92
C GLU A 228 3.01 -10.13 16.81
N LEU A 229 3.19 -8.88 16.35
CA LEU A 229 2.66 -7.72 17.06
C LEU A 229 1.13 -7.69 17.07
N ASP A 230 0.47 -8.08 15.96
CA ASP A 230 -0.99 -8.21 15.91
C ASP A 230 -1.49 -9.26 16.90
N PHE A 231 -0.83 -10.44 16.95
CA PHE A 231 -1.16 -11.48 17.92
C PHE A 231 -1.01 -10.99 19.37
N ILE A 232 0.10 -10.33 19.70
CA ILE A 232 0.32 -9.79 21.05
C ILE A 232 -0.75 -8.75 21.38
N ALA A 233 -1.11 -7.87 20.44
CA ALA A 233 -2.13 -6.86 20.63
C ALA A 233 -3.54 -7.48 20.79
N GLN A 234 -3.83 -8.60 20.13
CA GLN A 234 -5.07 -9.37 20.35
C GLN A 234 -5.14 -9.94 21.78
N GLU A 235 -4.03 -10.49 22.30
CA GLU A 235 -3.98 -10.96 23.68
C GLU A 235 -4.14 -9.78 24.67
N MET A 236 -3.47 -8.64 24.41
CA MET A 236 -3.70 -7.44 25.23
C MET A 236 -5.18 -7.02 25.26
N GLN A 237 -5.86 -7.08 24.12
CA GLN A 237 -7.29 -6.77 24.00
C GLN A 237 -8.15 -7.77 24.79
N ARG A 238 -7.79 -9.03 24.78
CA ARG A 238 -8.47 -10.09 25.54
C ARG A 238 -8.39 -9.82 27.03
N GLU A 239 -7.19 -9.58 27.56
CA GLU A 239 -7.00 -9.30 28.99
C GLU A 239 -7.72 -8.01 29.41
N ALA A 240 -7.66 -6.96 28.60
CA ALA A 240 -8.40 -5.73 28.86
C ALA A 240 -9.92 -5.93 28.84
N ASN A 241 -10.45 -6.82 28.00
CA ASN A 241 -11.87 -7.15 28.00
C ASN A 241 -12.29 -7.86 29.31
N THR A 242 -11.50 -8.85 29.75
CA THR A 242 -11.77 -9.60 30.99
C THR A 242 -11.70 -8.65 32.22
N MET A 243 -10.69 -7.77 32.28
CA MET A 243 -10.60 -6.75 33.31
C MET A 243 -11.84 -5.85 33.35
N GLY A 244 -12.32 -5.42 32.15
CA GLY A 244 -13.52 -4.59 32.05
C GLY A 244 -14.79 -5.28 32.49
N ALA A 245 -14.91 -6.59 32.28
CA ALA A 245 -16.07 -7.38 32.70
C ALA A 245 -16.12 -7.62 34.22
N LYS A 246 -14.95 -7.77 34.87
CA LYS A 246 -14.82 -8.02 36.32
C LYS A 246 -14.77 -6.75 37.16
N SER A 247 -14.50 -5.59 36.55
CA SER A 247 -14.32 -4.34 37.27
C SER A 247 -15.62 -3.80 37.83
N CYS A 248 -15.66 -3.63 39.16
CA CYS A 248 -16.79 -3.00 39.89
C CYS A 248 -16.57 -1.52 40.23
N ASP A 249 -15.41 -0.94 39.91
CA ASP A 249 -15.05 0.46 40.21
C ASP A 249 -15.12 1.31 38.94
N ALA A 250 -15.83 2.44 39.01
CA ALA A 250 -16.04 3.33 37.86
C ALA A 250 -14.72 3.92 37.29
N MET A 251 -13.74 4.22 38.18
CA MET A 251 -12.45 4.75 37.75
C MET A 251 -11.62 3.68 37.04
N VAL A 252 -11.61 2.45 37.58
CA VAL A 252 -10.93 1.31 36.93
C VAL A 252 -11.60 1.01 35.59
N SER A 253 -12.92 0.93 35.53
CA SER A 253 -13.68 0.70 34.29
C SER A 253 -13.39 1.77 33.22
N SER A 254 -13.38 3.05 33.61
CA SER A 254 -13.04 4.17 32.69
C SER A 254 -11.62 4.02 32.11
N ARG A 255 -10.63 3.67 32.95
CA ARG A 255 -9.26 3.44 32.50
C ARG A 255 -9.13 2.23 31.59
N VAL A 256 -9.82 1.15 31.87
CA VAL A 256 -9.86 -0.04 31.01
C VAL A 256 -10.45 0.31 29.65
N VAL A 257 -11.52 1.10 29.56
CA VAL A 257 -12.09 1.57 28.31
C VAL A 257 -11.07 2.38 27.50
N GLN A 258 -10.33 3.30 28.15
CA GLN A 258 -9.26 4.05 27.47
C GLN A 258 -8.16 3.12 26.94
N MET A 259 -7.73 2.12 27.72
CA MET A 259 -6.74 1.14 27.30
C MET A 259 -7.23 0.31 26.12
N LYS A 260 -8.48 -0.15 26.13
CA LYS A 260 -9.10 -0.89 25.01
C LYS A 260 -9.08 -0.08 23.73
N SER A 261 -9.47 1.19 23.78
CA SER A 261 -9.41 2.09 22.63
C SER A 261 -7.98 2.27 22.09
N GLN A 262 -7.00 2.37 22.99
CA GLN A 262 -5.60 2.50 22.60
C GLN A 262 -5.03 1.22 21.99
N ILE A 263 -5.38 0.05 22.53
CA ILE A 263 -4.97 -1.25 21.98
C ILE A 263 -5.57 -1.44 20.58
N GLU A 264 -6.83 -1.07 20.36
CA GLU A 264 -7.46 -1.17 19.04
C GLU A 264 -6.76 -0.29 18.00
N LYS A 265 -6.41 0.94 18.35
CA LYS A 265 -5.60 1.82 17.48
C LYS A 265 -4.22 1.22 17.16
N ILE A 266 -3.58 0.57 18.13
CA ILE A 266 -2.32 -0.15 17.90
C ILE A 266 -2.55 -1.27 16.87
N ARG A 267 -3.60 -2.09 17.02
CA ARG A 267 -3.93 -3.19 16.11
C ARG A 267 -4.16 -2.73 14.68
N GLU A 268 -4.92 -1.64 14.49
CA GLU A 268 -5.13 -1.05 13.16
C GLU A 268 -3.81 -0.65 12.49
N GLN A 269 -2.91 -0.01 13.25
CA GLN A 269 -1.62 0.43 12.71
C GLN A 269 -0.63 -0.72 12.48
N VAL A 270 -0.67 -1.76 13.32
CA VAL A 270 0.17 -2.97 13.16
C VAL A 270 -0.10 -3.67 11.82
N GLN A 271 -1.33 -3.62 11.30
CA GLN A 271 -1.66 -4.17 9.99
C GLN A 271 -0.90 -3.49 8.84
N ASN A 272 -0.40 -2.27 9.03
CA ASN A 272 0.29 -1.49 8.00
C ASN A 272 1.82 -1.67 8.02
N ILE A 273 2.37 -2.55 8.86
CA ILE A 273 3.83 -2.75 8.99
C ILE A 273 4.32 -4.07 8.39
N GLU A 274 5.56 -3.98 7.87
CA GLU A 274 6.34 -5.08 7.31
C GLU A 274 7.67 -5.24 8.05
#